data_afd39de7e0c4e5e644e4ee197856a598
#
_entry.id   afd39de7e0c4e5e644e4ee197856a598
#
_cell.length_a   1.000
_cell.length_b   1.000
_cell.length_c   1.000
_cell.angle_alpha   90.00
_cell.angle_beta   90.00
_cell.angle_gamma   90.00
#
_symmetry.space_group_name_H-M   'P 1'
#
loop_
_entity.id
_entity.type
_entity.pdbx_description
1 polymer ?
#
loop_
_entity_poly.entity_id
_entity_poly.type
_entity_poly.pdbx_seq_one_letter_code
_entity_poly.pdbx_strand_id
1 'polypeptide(L)'
;MYNLIHFAYTKSHNYKTEKSIFNIITGKKSHQTFFDACSQQLLSLYHSMPKLKYPLFEQYSSNSNIQEQQIQNIISHPRHTYDSLLNTFNAIQLLTQTLSNTQHNNYQFIPITQHRVVHQKVKYLYKKISDGHLEKSFIAELTLLFQSLTKKNNDIYIHYYLQGFEESMYTRQQISLIEEISQEMLFELEMRDLITLMFEIENEEKYPLLHNLIILPTLLNKTQKTYLGIQNGLNFKQLAAQQNVKPNTIDDHILELFIKGYITDYDSYLDHIEYKPFMTYYIANRSERLRNYKDTFSELSYFEIKLIIVGVERGELNVT
;
A
#
# COMPACT_ATOMS: atom_id res chain seq x y z
N MET A 1 -9.68 15.73 0.34
CA MET A 1 -9.11 15.45 -1.02
C MET A 1 -8.03 16.44 -1.42
N TYR A 2 -8.23 17.71 -1.12
CA TYR A 2 -7.29 18.78 -1.43
C TYR A 2 -5.92 18.58 -0.76
N ASN A 3 -5.88 18.31 0.54
CA ASN A 3 -4.63 18.11 1.29
C ASN A 3 -3.83 16.91 0.79
N LEU A 4 -4.49 15.83 0.33
CA LEU A 4 -3.80 14.66 -0.25
C LEU A 4 -3.12 14.99 -1.58
N ILE A 5 -3.80 15.77 -2.45
CA ILE A 5 -3.23 16.21 -3.72
C ILE A 5 -2.04 17.13 -3.47
N HIS A 6 -2.18 18.07 -2.55
CA HIS A 6 -1.09 18.96 -2.17
C HIS A 6 0.08 18.21 -1.55
N PHE A 7 -0.17 17.26 -0.64
CA PHE A 7 0.86 16.37 -0.10
C PHE A 7 1.61 15.63 -1.23
N ALA A 8 0.88 15.12 -2.23
CA ALA A 8 1.52 14.48 -3.37
C ALA A 8 2.44 15.42 -4.16
N TYR A 9 2.08 16.71 -4.27
CA TYR A 9 2.94 17.73 -4.88
C TYR A 9 4.18 18.01 -4.05
N THR A 10 4.06 18.18 -2.74
CA THR A 10 5.21 18.47 -1.86
C THR A 10 6.23 17.32 -1.81
N LYS A 11 5.78 16.08 -1.99
CA LYS A 11 6.63 14.89 -2.04
C LYS A 11 7.20 14.61 -3.43
N SER A 12 6.60 15.18 -4.48
CA SER A 12 7.02 14.89 -5.85
C SER A 12 8.38 15.52 -6.17
N HIS A 13 9.17 14.81 -6.98
CA HIS A 13 10.44 15.33 -7.47
C HIS A 13 10.21 16.47 -8.46
N ASN A 14 11.00 17.56 -8.38
CA ASN A 14 10.84 18.79 -9.19
C ASN A 14 10.80 18.56 -10.71
N TYR A 15 11.39 17.47 -11.22
CA TYR A 15 11.38 17.13 -12.64
C TYR A 15 10.15 16.32 -13.09
N LYS A 16 9.27 15.92 -12.16
CA LYS A 16 8.05 15.19 -12.49
C LYS A 16 6.95 16.15 -12.92
N THR A 17 6.12 15.69 -13.85
CA THR A 17 4.99 16.47 -14.34
C THR A 17 3.77 16.26 -13.44
N GLU A 18 2.89 17.26 -13.41
CA GLU A 18 1.56 17.15 -12.76
C GLU A 18 0.80 15.89 -13.20
N LYS A 19 0.93 15.53 -14.48
CA LYS A 19 0.32 14.31 -15.03
C LYS A 19 0.89 13.04 -14.43
N SER A 20 2.15 13.02 -13.98
CA SER A 20 2.73 11.89 -13.24
C SER A 20 2.02 11.72 -11.89
N ILE A 21 1.81 12.80 -11.15
CA ILE A 21 1.10 12.81 -9.87
C ILE A 21 -0.37 12.38 -10.06
N PHE A 22 -1.04 12.96 -11.05
CA PHE A 22 -2.40 12.57 -11.42
C PHE A 22 -2.51 11.07 -11.74
N ASN A 23 -1.55 10.52 -12.49
CA ASN A 23 -1.51 9.09 -12.82
C ASN A 23 -1.35 8.21 -11.57
N ILE A 24 -0.57 8.65 -10.58
CA ILE A 24 -0.42 7.92 -9.31
C ILE A 24 -1.76 7.92 -8.57
N ILE A 25 -2.36 9.09 -8.34
CA ILE A 25 -3.59 9.25 -7.56
C ILE A 25 -4.77 8.50 -8.20
N THR A 26 -4.88 8.55 -9.54
CA THR A 26 -5.94 7.85 -10.27
C THR A 26 -5.66 6.37 -10.54
N GLY A 27 -4.44 5.90 -10.26
CA GLY A 27 -4.08 4.48 -10.35
C GLY A 27 -3.84 4.01 -11.78
N LYS A 28 -3.13 4.80 -12.61
CA LYS A 28 -2.76 4.35 -13.95
C LYS A 28 -1.91 3.08 -13.89
N LYS A 29 -2.37 2.02 -14.52
CA LYS A 29 -1.73 0.70 -14.55
C LYS A 29 -0.51 0.68 -15.49
N SER A 30 0.65 1.14 -15.01
CA SER A 30 1.92 1.05 -15.72
C SER A 30 3.09 0.89 -14.73
N HIS A 31 4.13 0.15 -15.12
CA HIS A 31 5.34 -0.05 -14.30
C HIS A 31 6.02 1.29 -13.95
N GLN A 32 6.03 2.24 -14.89
CA GLN A 32 6.57 3.58 -14.61
C GLN A 32 5.77 4.30 -13.51
N THR A 33 4.43 4.18 -13.49
CA THR A 33 3.62 4.80 -12.44
C THR A 33 3.87 4.14 -11.08
N PHE A 34 4.06 2.81 -11.02
CA PHE A 34 4.43 2.13 -9.78
C PHE A 34 5.79 2.58 -9.26
N PHE A 35 6.79 2.64 -10.17
CA PHE A 35 8.11 3.12 -9.81
C PHE A 35 8.06 4.58 -9.33
N ASP A 36 7.34 5.46 -10.03
CA ASP A 36 7.16 6.86 -9.65
C ASP A 36 6.47 6.99 -8.28
N ALA A 37 5.48 6.16 -7.99
CA ALA A 37 4.80 6.16 -6.69
C ALA A 37 5.73 5.70 -5.56
N CYS A 38 6.53 4.66 -5.81
CA CYS A 38 7.49 4.14 -4.83
C CYS A 38 8.64 5.11 -4.57
N SER A 39 9.33 5.58 -5.63
CA SER A 39 10.50 6.45 -5.53
C SER A 39 10.21 7.83 -4.93
N GLN A 40 8.95 8.27 -4.92
CA GLN A 40 8.51 9.55 -4.34
C GLN A 40 7.76 9.35 -3.00
N GLN A 41 7.74 8.14 -2.44
CA GLN A 41 7.01 7.82 -1.20
C GLN A 41 5.49 8.13 -1.29
N LEU A 42 4.91 7.95 -2.46
CA LEU A 42 3.48 8.18 -2.74
C LEU A 42 2.69 6.88 -2.94
N LEU A 43 3.27 5.73 -2.55
CA LEU A 43 2.66 4.43 -2.84
C LEU A 43 1.26 4.28 -2.22
N SER A 44 1.06 4.79 -0.99
CA SER A 44 -0.26 4.77 -0.34
C SER A 44 -1.32 5.63 -1.05
N LEU A 45 -0.90 6.59 -1.88
CA LEU A 45 -1.83 7.40 -2.67
C LEU A 45 -2.16 6.77 -4.02
N TYR A 46 -1.41 5.72 -4.42
CA TYR A 46 -1.69 5.05 -5.69
C TYR A 46 -3.11 4.47 -5.69
N HIS A 47 -3.91 4.91 -6.68
CA HIS A 47 -5.30 4.51 -6.87
C HIS A 47 -6.27 4.98 -5.76
N SER A 48 -5.94 6.01 -5.00
CA SER A 48 -6.79 6.54 -3.94
C SER A 48 -8.01 7.30 -4.47
N MET A 49 -7.91 7.90 -5.67
CA MET A 49 -9.00 8.69 -6.28
C MET A 49 -9.23 8.30 -7.76
N PRO A 50 -9.67 7.05 -8.06
CA PRO A 50 -9.77 6.56 -9.44
C PRO A 50 -10.78 7.31 -10.31
N LYS A 51 -11.73 8.03 -9.70
CA LYS A 51 -12.78 8.81 -10.39
C LYS A 51 -12.42 10.28 -10.56
N LEU A 52 -11.27 10.72 -10.06
CA LEU A 52 -10.83 12.12 -10.17
C LEU A 52 -10.61 12.49 -11.64
N LYS A 53 -11.23 13.59 -12.08
CA LYS A 53 -11.05 14.12 -13.44
C LYS A 53 -9.91 15.14 -13.46
N TYR A 54 -9.17 15.19 -14.57
CA TYR A 54 -7.99 16.06 -14.69
C TYR A 54 -8.29 17.55 -14.46
N PRO A 55 -9.39 18.16 -14.98
CA PRO A 55 -9.70 19.57 -14.71
C PRO A 55 -9.92 19.87 -13.22
N LEU A 56 -10.52 18.93 -12.47
CA LEU A 56 -10.71 19.09 -11.03
C LEU A 56 -9.39 18.96 -10.28
N PHE A 57 -8.52 18.06 -10.72
CA PHE A 57 -7.16 17.91 -10.19
C PHE A 57 -6.36 19.22 -10.38
N GLU A 58 -6.41 19.85 -11.57
CA GLU A 58 -5.76 21.16 -11.84
C GLU A 58 -6.28 22.27 -10.93
N GLN A 59 -7.58 22.31 -10.64
CA GLN A 59 -8.14 23.26 -9.68
C GLN A 59 -7.57 23.07 -8.28
N TYR A 60 -7.40 21.83 -7.83
CA TYR A 60 -6.81 21.51 -6.52
C TYR A 60 -5.31 21.83 -6.47
N SER A 61 -4.58 21.66 -7.56
CA SER A 61 -3.15 21.96 -7.61
C SER A 61 -2.84 23.45 -7.63
N SER A 62 -3.72 24.27 -8.22
CA SER A 62 -3.55 25.72 -8.39
C SER A 62 -3.94 26.54 -7.16
N ASN A 63 -4.69 25.98 -6.22
CA ASN A 63 -5.15 26.68 -5.02
C ASN A 63 -4.07 26.72 -3.93
N SER A 64 -3.38 27.86 -3.81
CA SER A 64 -2.28 28.09 -2.86
C SER A 64 -2.70 28.44 -1.41
N ASN A 65 -3.99 28.42 -1.09
CA ASN A 65 -4.51 28.86 0.22
C ASN A 65 -4.58 27.73 1.28
N ILE A 66 -3.51 26.94 1.42
CA ILE A 66 -3.49 25.92 2.46
C ILE A 66 -2.72 26.41 3.68
N GLN A 67 -3.35 26.25 4.84
CA GLN A 67 -2.63 26.35 6.10
C GLN A 67 -1.66 25.18 6.19
N GLU A 68 -0.35 25.44 6.18
CA GLU A 68 0.74 24.44 6.28
C GLU A 68 0.55 23.42 7.43
N GLN A 69 -0.19 23.79 8.47
CA GLN A 69 -0.49 22.94 9.62
C GLN A 69 -1.32 21.67 9.29
N GLN A 70 -2.14 21.70 8.23
CA GLN A 70 -2.98 20.54 7.87
C GLN A 70 -2.21 19.47 7.09
N ILE A 71 -1.09 19.81 6.45
CA ILE A 71 -0.29 18.90 5.62
C ILE A 71 0.61 18.00 6.47
N GLN A 72 1.06 18.49 7.62
CA GLN A 72 2.04 17.78 8.48
C GLN A 72 1.52 16.42 9.01
N ASN A 73 0.20 16.20 8.99
CA ASN A 73 -0.42 14.99 9.52
C ASN A 73 -0.68 13.90 8.47
N ILE A 74 -0.38 14.14 7.19
CA ILE A 74 -0.58 13.11 6.15
C ILE A 74 0.67 12.22 6.11
N ILE A 75 0.52 10.99 6.58
CA ILE A 75 1.56 9.96 6.56
C ILE A 75 1.44 9.16 5.26
N SER A 76 2.56 8.76 4.67
CA SER A 76 2.60 7.80 3.56
C SER A 76 3.21 6.48 4.03
N HIS A 77 2.65 5.35 3.59
CA HIS A 77 3.23 4.03 3.86
C HIS A 77 4.15 3.63 2.70
N PRO A 78 5.41 3.24 2.95
CA PRO A 78 6.38 2.98 1.90
C PRO A 78 6.15 1.68 1.12
N ARG A 79 5.37 0.73 1.66
CA ARG A 79 5.22 -0.64 1.14
C ARG A 79 3.83 -0.97 0.59
N HIS A 80 2.79 -0.19 0.91
CA HIS A 80 1.41 -0.54 0.60
C HIS A 80 0.71 0.53 -0.24
N THR A 81 -0.01 0.09 -1.27
CA THR A 81 -0.91 0.93 -2.08
C THR A 81 -2.25 1.12 -1.37
N TYR A 82 -3.05 2.11 -1.78
CA TYR A 82 -4.34 2.38 -1.15
C TYR A 82 -5.29 1.18 -1.18
N ASP A 83 -5.35 0.46 -2.30
CA ASP A 83 -6.16 -0.75 -2.41
C ASP A 83 -5.67 -1.89 -1.50
N SER A 84 -4.37 -2.00 -1.25
CA SER A 84 -3.82 -2.93 -0.26
C SER A 84 -4.26 -2.56 1.16
N LEU A 85 -4.15 -1.28 1.55
CA LEU A 85 -4.62 -0.77 2.84
C LEU A 85 -6.10 -1.09 3.05
N LEU A 86 -6.93 -0.73 2.06
CA LEU A 86 -8.38 -0.93 2.10
C LEU A 86 -8.77 -2.40 2.14
N ASN A 87 -8.14 -3.26 1.33
CA ASN A 87 -8.43 -4.70 1.30
C ASN A 87 -8.01 -5.38 2.60
N THR A 88 -6.91 -4.95 3.22
CA THR A 88 -6.47 -5.44 4.52
C THR A 88 -7.48 -5.05 5.61
N PHE A 89 -7.95 -3.81 5.63
CA PHE A 89 -8.99 -3.39 6.55
C PHE A 89 -10.32 -4.13 6.31
N ASN A 90 -10.73 -4.32 5.05
CA ASN A 90 -11.90 -5.15 4.70
C ASN A 90 -11.75 -6.59 5.21
N ALA A 91 -10.54 -7.14 5.26
CA ALA A 91 -10.32 -8.47 5.82
C ALA A 91 -10.49 -8.49 7.34
N ILE A 92 -10.03 -7.44 8.04
CA ILE A 92 -10.27 -7.27 9.48
C ILE A 92 -11.78 -7.15 9.75
N GLN A 93 -12.48 -6.29 9.01
CA GLN A 93 -13.93 -6.11 9.14
C GLN A 93 -14.70 -7.43 8.89
N LEU A 94 -14.39 -8.14 7.80
CA LEU A 94 -15.08 -9.39 7.46
C LEU A 94 -14.81 -10.50 8.50
N LEU A 95 -13.59 -10.58 9.04
CA LEU A 95 -13.28 -11.55 10.09
C LEU A 95 -14.03 -11.20 11.39
N THR A 96 -14.06 -9.92 11.78
CA THR A 96 -14.83 -9.43 12.94
C THR A 96 -16.31 -9.76 12.77
N GLN A 97 -16.90 -9.45 11.61
CA GLN A 97 -18.29 -9.79 11.30
C GLN A 97 -18.54 -11.29 11.40
N THR A 98 -17.64 -12.11 10.83
CA THR A 98 -17.78 -13.56 10.83
C THR A 98 -17.73 -14.14 12.25
N LEU A 99 -16.73 -13.77 13.04
CA LEU A 99 -16.59 -14.26 14.41
C LEU A 99 -17.77 -13.84 15.28
N SER A 100 -18.20 -12.58 15.22
CA SER A 100 -19.35 -12.08 15.96
C SER A 100 -20.64 -12.84 15.61
N ASN A 101 -20.93 -13.03 14.32
CA ASN A 101 -22.13 -13.75 13.90
C ASN A 101 -22.08 -15.24 14.29
N THR A 102 -20.95 -15.90 14.14
CA THR A 102 -20.85 -17.34 14.47
C THR A 102 -20.94 -17.60 15.97
N GLN A 103 -20.46 -16.69 16.83
CA GLN A 103 -20.67 -16.78 18.30
C GLN A 103 -22.14 -16.74 18.68
N HIS A 104 -23.00 -16.10 17.88
CA HIS A 104 -24.47 -16.06 18.07
C HIS A 104 -25.20 -17.12 17.23
N ASN A 105 -24.49 -18.12 16.70
CA ASN A 105 -25.04 -19.17 15.82
C ASN A 105 -25.73 -18.64 14.57
N ASN A 106 -25.41 -17.41 14.15
CA ASN A 106 -25.89 -16.81 12.90
C ASN A 106 -24.92 -17.10 11.74
N TYR A 107 -25.24 -18.08 10.92
CA TYR A 107 -24.42 -18.47 9.76
C TYR A 107 -24.98 -17.90 8.43
N GLN A 108 -26.10 -17.17 8.49
CA GLN A 108 -26.76 -16.60 7.31
C GLN A 108 -26.67 -15.07 7.29
N PHE A 109 -25.46 -14.53 7.38
CA PHE A 109 -25.24 -13.10 7.26
C PHE A 109 -24.72 -12.72 5.87
N ILE A 110 -24.97 -11.49 5.44
CA ILE A 110 -24.44 -10.94 4.19
C ILE A 110 -23.02 -10.40 4.46
N PRO A 111 -21.99 -10.94 3.81
CA PRO A 111 -20.62 -10.45 3.99
C PRO A 111 -20.48 -8.97 3.55
N ILE A 112 -19.77 -8.17 4.31
CA ILE A 112 -19.53 -6.75 4.03
C ILE A 112 -18.79 -6.50 2.71
N THR A 113 -18.11 -7.49 2.16
CA THR A 113 -17.40 -7.42 0.88
C THR A 113 -17.54 -8.72 0.11
N GLN A 114 -17.54 -8.66 -1.22
CA GLN A 114 -17.51 -9.81 -2.13
C GLN A 114 -16.11 -10.03 -2.74
N HIS A 115 -15.10 -9.31 -2.27
CA HIS A 115 -13.75 -9.38 -2.85
C HIS A 115 -13.10 -10.75 -2.58
N ARG A 116 -12.84 -11.52 -3.66
CA ARG A 116 -12.40 -12.91 -3.56
C ARG A 116 -11.13 -13.11 -2.72
N VAL A 117 -10.15 -12.22 -2.88
CA VAL A 117 -8.87 -12.30 -2.15
C VAL A 117 -9.09 -12.09 -0.65
N VAL A 118 -9.95 -11.12 -0.28
CA VAL A 118 -10.36 -10.88 1.11
C VAL A 118 -11.01 -12.14 1.70
N HIS A 119 -11.98 -12.71 0.99
CA HIS A 119 -12.65 -13.95 1.44
C HIS A 119 -11.67 -15.12 1.66
N GLN A 120 -10.72 -15.33 0.74
CA GLN A 120 -9.74 -16.40 0.87
C GLN A 120 -8.87 -16.21 2.11
N LYS A 121 -8.40 -14.97 2.34
CA LYS A 121 -7.56 -14.62 3.48
C LYS A 121 -8.31 -14.83 4.80
N VAL A 122 -9.55 -14.34 4.87
CA VAL A 122 -10.42 -14.46 6.06
C VAL A 122 -10.78 -15.93 6.34
N LYS A 123 -11.16 -16.72 5.33
CA LYS A 123 -11.46 -18.15 5.52
C LYS A 123 -10.28 -18.93 6.12
N TYR A 124 -9.07 -18.64 5.62
CA TYR A 124 -7.85 -19.28 6.16
C TYR A 124 -7.65 -18.94 7.64
N LEU A 125 -7.71 -17.66 7.99
CA LEU A 125 -7.48 -17.23 9.37
C LEU A 125 -8.64 -17.61 10.30
N TYR A 126 -9.89 -17.52 9.83
CA TYR A 126 -11.05 -17.98 10.58
C TYR A 126 -10.91 -19.45 11.00
N LYS A 127 -10.50 -20.32 10.06
CA LYS A 127 -10.25 -21.73 10.37
C LYS A 127 -9.17 -21.89 11.43
N LYS A 128 -8.04 -21.19 11.30
CA LYS A 128 -6.93 -21.21 12.28
C LYS A 128 -7.41 -20.76 13.69
N ILE A 129 -8.24 -19.70 13.75
CA ILE A 129 -8.78 -19.19 15.02
C ILE A 129 -9.75 -20.19 15.63
N SER A 130 -10.68 -20.74 14.84
CA SER A 130 -11.70 -21.69 15.33
C SER A 130 -11.07 -23.00 15.78
N ASP A 131 -10.15 -23.58 15.00
CA ASP A 131 -9.47 -24.84 15.35
C ASP A 131 -8.56 -24.66 16.60
N GLY A 132 -7.98 -23.48 16.78
CA GLY A 132 -7.08 -23.14 17.89
C GLY A 132 -7.76 -22.49 19.10
N HIS A 133 -9.09 -22.24 19.07
CA HIS A 133 -9.84 -21.52 20.12
C HIS A 133 -9.22 -20.15 20.44
N LEU A 134 -8.83 -19.40 19.39
CA LEU A 134 -8.09 -18.13 19.49
C LEU A 134 -9.01 -16.89 19.42
N GLU A 135 -10.32 -17.01 19.56
CA GLU A 135 -11.30 -15.90 19.44
C GLU A 135 -10.97 -14.78 20.44
N LYS A 136 -10.65 -15.14 21.70
CA LYS A 136 -10.27 -14.17 22.72
C LYS A 136 -8.96 -13.44 22.38
N SER A 137 -8.00 -14.16 21.81
CA SER A 137 -6.73 -13.57 21.36
C SER A 137 -6.94 -12.59 20.22
N PHE A 138 -7.80 -12.93 19.24
CA PHE A 138 -8.17 -12.01 18.15
C PHE A 138 -8.84 -10.74 18.69
N ILE A 139 -9.78 -10.85 19.63
CA ILE A 139 -10.45 -9.70 20.26
C ILE A 139 -9.43 -8.83 21.01
N ALA A 140 -8.49 -9.44 21.71
CA ALA A 140 -7.43 -8.73 22.43
C ALA A 140 -6.51 -7.94 21.47
N GLU A 141 -6.06 -8.57 20.35
CA GLU A 141 -5.28 -7.91 19.33
C GLU A 141 -6.05 -6.75 18.67
N LEU A 142 -7.32 -6.96 18.33
CA LEU A 142 -8.18 -5.93 17.73
C LEU A 142 -8.34 -4.74 18.67
N THR A 143 -8.60 -5.00 19.97
CA THR A 143 -8.70 -3.96 21.00
C THR A 143 -7.39 -3.19 21.12
N LEU A 144 -6.26 -3.90 21.21
CA LEU A 144 -4.93 -3.29 21.27
C LEU A 144 -4.63 -2.43 20.03
N LEU A 145 -5.03 -2.89 18.85
CA LEU A 145 -4.87 -2.15 17.59
C LEU A 145 -5.60 -0.80 17.68
N PHE A 146 -6.91 -0.81 18.00
CA PHE A 146 -7.68 0.43 18.06
C PHE A 146 -7.20 1.38 19.17
N GLN A 147 -6.77 0.86 20.33
CA GLN A 147 -6.12 1.66 21.37
C GLN A 147 -4.80 2.31 20.85
N SER A 148 -3.99 1.56 20.11
CA SER A 148 -2.75 2.09 19.51
C SER A 148 -3.04 3.17 18.47
N LEU A 149 -4.07 2.98 17.64
CA LEU A 149 -4.50 3.98 16.66
C LEU A 149 -4.98 5.26 17.35
N THR A 150 -5.86 5.14 18.34
CA THR A 150 -6.35 6.30 19.13
C THR A 150 -5.20 7.06 19.78
N LYS A 151 -4.23 6.35 20.37
CA LYS A 151 -3.06 6.99 20.97
C LYS A 151 -2.19 7.76 19.95
N LYS A 152 -2.08 7.27 18.71
CA LYS A 152 -1.25 7.89 17.66
C LYS A 152 -1.95 9.02 16.92
N ASN A 153 -3.24 8.85 16.64
CA ASN A 153 -4.03 9.75 15.79
C ASN A 153 -4.91 10.74 16.59
N ASN A 154 -5.01 10.59 17.90
CA ASN A 154 -5.98 11.20 18.84
C ASN A 154 -7.40 10.71 18.58
N ASP A 155 -7.97 11.00 17.40
CA ASP A 155 -9.28 10.54 16.97
C ASP A 155 -9.13 9.54 15.81
N ILE A 156 -9.99 8.52 15.79
CA ILE A 156 -10.03 7.50 14.75
C ILE A 156 -11.45 7.34 14.20
N TYR A 157 -11.55 7.05 12.91
CA TYR A 157 -12.84 7.02 12.21
C TYR A 157 -13.15 5.67 11.59
N ILE A 158 -12.15 4.85 11.30
CA ILE A 158 -12.35 3.53 10.65
C ILE A 158 -13.09 2.53 11.55
N HIS A 159 -13.13 2.72 12.88
CA HIS A 159 -13.88 1.85 13.78
C HIS A 159 -15.38 1.86 13.51
N TYR A 160 -15.95 2.96 13.01
CA TYR A 160 -17.37 3.07 12.64
C TYR A 160 -17.80 2.08 11.54
N TYR A 161 -16.84 1.55 10.78
CA TYR A 161 -17.10 0.57 9.74
C TYR A 161 -17.06 -0.88 10.23
N LEU A 162 -16.81 -1.12 11.52
CA LEU A 162 -16.92 -2.47 12.07
C LEU A 162 -18.38 -2.87 12.19
N GLN A 163 -18.67 -4.13 11.87
CA GLN A 163 -19.99 -4.71 11.97
C GLN A 163 -19.92 -6.00 12.77
N GLY A 164 -20.84 -6.16 13.72
CA GLY A 164 -21.06 -7.38 14.47
C GLY A 164 -22.43 -7.98 14.21
N PHE A 165 -22.85 -8.87 15.10
CA PHE A 165 -24.20 -9.45 15.07
C PHE A 165 -25.25 -8.43 15.53
N GLU A 166 -24.98 -7.67 16.59
CA GLU A 166 -25.89 -6.67 17.16
C GLU A 166 -25.72 -5.28 16.55
N GLU A 167 -24.51 -4.96 16.09
CA GLU A 167 -24.14 -3.62 15.62
C GLU A 167 -23.96 -3.60 14.10
N SER A 168 -24.65 -2.68 13.45
CA SER A 168 -24.48 -2.41 12.01
C SER A 168 -23.42 -1.35 11.79
N MET A 169 -22.62 -1.50 10.71
CA MET A 169 -21.65 -0.47 10.32
C MET A 169 -22.36 0.81 9.89
N TYR A 170 -21.69 1.95 10.11
CA TYR A 170 -22.14 3.24 9.60
C TYR A 170 -21.71 3.47 8.16
N THR A 171 -22.49 4.24 7.42
CA THR A 171 -22.07 4.77 6.11
C THR A 171 -21.21 6.01 6.30
N ARG A 172 -20.35 6.33 5.31
CA ARG A 172 -19.54 7.55 5.35
C ARG A 172 -20.38 8.82 5.56
N GLN A 173 -21.58 8.88 4.98
CA GLN A 173 -22.49 10.02 5.18
C GLN A 173 -22.96 10.13 6.64
N GLN A 174 -23.30 9.03 7.29
CA GLN A 174 -23.68 9.03 8.70
C GLN A 174 -22.53 9.48 9.59
N ILE A 175 -21.31 8.93 9.37
CA ILE A 175 -20.12 9.34 10.12
C ILE A 175 -19.85 10.84 9.93
N SER A 176 -19.91 11.34 8.71
CA SER A 176 -19.75 12.77 8.38
C SER A 176 -20.74 13.65 9.15
N LEU A 177 -21.98 13.20 9.33
CA LEU A 177 -23.00 13.90 10.11
C LEU A 177 -22.76 13.81 11.62
N ILE A 178 -22.39 12.63 12.13
CA ILE A 178 -22.14 12.39 13.57
C ILE A 178 -20.94 13.22 14.05
N GLU A 179 -19.88 13.25 13.24
CA GLU A 179 -18.61 13.91 13.58
C GLU A 179 -18.58 15.40 13.13
N GLU A 180 -19.64 15.88 12.48
CA GLU A 180 -19.75 17.26 11.96
C GLU A 180 -18.59 17.67 11.04
N ILE A 181 -18.08 16.73 10.25
CA ILE A 181 -16.98 16.95 9.28
C ILE A 181 -17.41 16.65 7.85
N SER A 182 -16.75 17.28 6.88
CA SER A 182 -17.05 17.01 5.46
C SER A 182 -16.62 15.60 5.05
N GLN A 183 -17.26 15.04 4.02
CA GLN A 183 -16.87 13.70 3.51
C GLN A 183 -15.45 13.70 2.93
N GLU A 184 -14.98 14.84 2.41
CA GLU A 184 -13.60 15.02 1.94
C GLU A 184 -12.60 14.95 3.09
N MET A 185 -12.90 15.63 4.20
CA MET A 185 -12.07 15.58 5.40
C MET A 185 -12.08 14.18 6.01
N LEU A 186 -13.25 13.56 6.12
CA LEU A 186 -13.38 12.18 6.60
C LEU A 186 -12.53 11.21 5.77
N PHE A 187 -12.52 11.34 4.42
CA PHE A 187 -11.69 10.51 3.56
C PHE A 187 -10.19 10.64 3.86
N GLU A 188 -9.72 11.86 4.15
CA GLU A 188 -8.32 12.09 4.53
C GLU A 188 -7.97 11.46 5.89
N LEU A 189 -8.88 11.56 6.86
CA LEU A 189 -8.74 10.98 8.20
C LEU A 189 -8.79 9.44 8.16
N GLU A 190 -9.71 8.88 7.38
CA GLU A 190 -9.76 7.42 7.12
C GLU A 190 -8.45 6.91 6.50
N MET A 191 -7.89 7.64 5.53
CA MET A 191 -6.61 7.26 4.92
C MET A 191 -5.48 7.28 5.95
N ARG A 192 -5.41 8.31 6.81
CA ARG A 192 -4.46 8.37 7.92
C ARG A 192 -4.61 7.16 8.84
N ASP A 193 -5.84 6.82 9.21
CA ASP A 193 -6.12 5.69 10.10
C ASP A 193 -5.71 4.35 9.45
N LEU A 194 -6.00 4.15 8.16
CA LEU A 194 -5.60 2.95 7.42
C LEU A 194 -4.07 2.82 7.31
N ILE A 195 -3.36 3.92 7.09
CA ILE A 195 -1.90 3.94 7.06
C ILE A 195 -1.33 3.58 8.43
N THR A 196 -1.85 4.20 9.50
CA THR A 196 -1.42 3.91 10.88
C THR A 196 -1.72 2.47 11.27
N LEU A 197 -2.89 1.95 10.88
CA LEU A 197 -3.28 0.54 11.05
C LEU A 197 -2.25 -0.39 10.41
N MET A 198 -1.86 -0.11 9.17
CA MET A 198 -0.93 -0.96 8.46
C MET A 198 0.45 -0.99 9.14
N PHE A 199 0.98 0.16 9.57
CA PHE A 199 2.23 0.22 10.35
C PHE A 199 2.14 -0.58 11.66
N GLU A 200 0.97 -0.59 12.31
CA GLU A 200 0.79 -1.38 13.53
C GLU A 200 0.83 -2.89 13.24
N ILE A 201 -0.01 -3.36 12.29
CA ILE A 201 -0.17 -4.79 12.06
C ILE A 201 1.00 -5.44 11.29
N GLU A 202 1.93 -4.67 10.73
CA GLU A 202 3.20 -5.19 10.22
C GLU A 202 4.10 -5.75 11.33
N ASN A 203 3.89 -5.34 12.58
CA ASN A 203 4.58 -5.94 13.73
C ASN A 203 3.93 -7.28 14.09
N GLU A 204 4.45 -8.37 13.53
CA GLU A 204 3.95 -9.72 13.73
C GLU A 204 4.05 -10.19 15.20
N GLU A 205 5.08 -9.77 15.93
CA GLU A 205 5.23 -10.12 17.34
C GLU A 205 4.09 -9.53 18.20
N LYS A 206 3.68 -8.29 17.86
CA LYS A 206 2.60 -7.59 18.57
C LYS A 206 1.21 -8.02 18.10
N TYR A 207 1.05 -8.38 16.85
CA TYR A 207 -0.24 -8.69 16.21
C TYR A 207 -0.18 -10.01 15.41
N PRO A 208 0.13 -11.15 16.03
CA PRO A 208 0.36 -12.42 15.33
C PRO A 208 -0.84 -12.96 14.55
N LEU A 209 -2.07 -12.57 14.89
CA LEU A 209 -3.27 -12.93 14.12
C LEU A 209 -3.58 -11.87 13.05
N LEU A 210 -3.63 -10.58 13.42
CA LEU A 210 -3.97 -9.49 12.50
C LEU A 210 -2.94 -9.33 11.38
N HIS A 211 -1.65 -9.57 11.64
CA HIS A 211 -0.60 -9.60 10.63
C HIS A 211 -0.94 -10.54 9.46
N ASN A 212 -1.54 -11.69 9.75
CA ASN A 212 -1.97 -12.64 8.72
C ASN A 212 -3.08 -12.12 7.82
N LEU A 213 -3.74 -11.00 8.12
CA LEU A 213 -4.76 -10.38 7.26
C LEU A 213 -4.18 -9.40 6.25
N ILE A 214 -2.88 -9.09 6.29
CA ILE A 214 -2.25 -8.19 5.32
C ILE A 214 -2.42 -8.74 3.89
N ILE A 215 -2.97 -7.92 3.03
CA ILE A 215 -3.18 -8.22 1.61
C ILE A 215 -2.25 -7.35 0.78
N LEU A 216 -1.34 -7.97 0.04
CA LEU A 216 -0.40 -7.26 -0.83
C LEU A 216 -1.13 -6.61 -2.02
N PRO A 217 -0.55 -5.52 -2.59
CA PRO A 217 -1.12 -4.87 -3.76
C PRO A 217 -1.28 -5.81 -4.96
N THR A 218 -2.36 -5.67 -5.71
CA THR A 218 -2.66 -6.53 -6.86
C THR A 218 -1.60 -6.37 -7.97
N LEU A 219 -1.07 -7.47 -8.48
CA LEU A 219 -0.15 -7.50 -9.62
C LEU A 219 -0.85 -7.26 -10.95
N LEU A 220 -0.15 -6.68 -11.91
CA LEU A 220 -0.58 -6.71 -13.31
C LEU A 220 -0.60 -8.16 -13.83
N ASN A 221 -1.52 -8.49 -14.73
CA ASN A 221 -1.71 -9.85 -15.23
C ASN A 221 -0.41 -10.48 -15.80
N LYS A 222 0.39 -9.70 -16.51
CA LYS A 222 1.68 -10.18 -17.06
C LYS A 222 2.72 -10.38 -15.96
N THR A 223 2.78 -9.48 -14.99
CA THR A 223 3.64 -9.60 -13.81
C THR A 223 3.28 -10.81 -12.97
N GLN A 224 1.99 -11.11 -12.81
CA GLN A 224 1.54 -12.32 -12.12
C GLN A 224 2.03 -13.60 -12.80
N LYS A 225 2.02 -13.63 -14.15
CA LYS A 225 2.59 -14.76 -14.91
C LYS A 225 4.09 -14.88 -14.70
N THR A 226 4.81 -13.75 -14.67
CA THR A 226 6.25 -13.72 -14.35
C THR A 226 6.50 -14.27 -12.95
N TYR A 227 5.72 -13.85 -11.95
CA TYR A 227 5.83 -14.34 -10.58
C TYR A 227 5.65 -15.86 -10.48
N LEU A 228 4.60 -16.40 -11.09
CA LEU A 228 4.38 -17.84 -11.14
C LEU A 228 5.51 -18.59 -11.87
N GLY A 229 6.06 -18.00 -12.93
CA GLY A 229 7.20 -18.58 -13.64
C GLY A 229 8.46 -18.60 -12.78
N ILE A 230 8.74 -17.54 -12.01
CA ILE A 230 9.86 -17.49 -11.04
C ILE A 230 9.69 -18.60 -9.97
N GLN A 231 8.49 -18.76 -9.42
CA GLN A 231 8.19 -19.81 -8.45
C GLN A 231 8.40 -21.23 -9.03
N ASN A 232 8.23 -21.39 -10.34
CA ASN A 232 8.51 -22.64 -11.06
C ASN A 232 9.98 -22.78 -11.55
N GLY A 233 10.88 -21.88 -11.12
CA GLY A 233 12.31 -21.93 -11.43
C GLY A 233 12.69 -21.45 -12.83
N LEU A 234 11.82 -20.73 -13.54
CA LEU A 234 12.14 -20.19 -14.86
C LEU A 234 13.11 -18.99 -14.74
N ASN A 235 14.14 -18.98 -15.56
CA ASN A 235 15.06 -17.84 -15.68
C ASN A 235 14.49 -16.71 -16.57
N PHE A 236 15.14 -15.54 -16.58
CA PHE A 236 14.70 -14.35 -17.33
C PHE A 236 14.49 -14.59 -18.82
N LYS A 237 15.39 -15.34 -19.47
CA LYS A 237 15.27 -15.66 -20.91
C LYS A 237 14.04 -16.53 -21.18
N GLN A 238 13.79 -17.51 -20.33
CA GLN A 238 12.62 -18.40 -20.42
C GLN A 238 11.32 -17.62 -20.18
N LEU A 239 11.28 -16.72 -19.18
CA LEU A 239 10.15 -15.85 -18.90
C LEU A 239 9.83 -14.92 -20.08
N ALA A 240 10.86 -14.29 -20.67
CA ALA A 240 10.70 -13.42 -21.83
C ALA A 240 10.16 -14.19 -23.06
N ALA A 241 10.72 -15.36 -23.32
CA ALA A 241 10.28 -16.25 -24.41
C ALA A 241 8.84 -16.72 -24.20
N GLN A 242 8.50 -17.21 -23.01
CA GLN A 242 7.17 -17.72 -22.67
C GLN A 242 6.07 -16.66 -22.85
N GLN A 243 6.37 -15.40 -22.50
CA GLN A 243 5.42 -14.29 -22.58
C GLN A 243 5.48 -13.51 -23.88
N ASN A 244 6.41 -13.87 -24.77
CA ASN A 244 6.71 -13.17 -26.04
C ASN A 244 6.92 -11.65 -25.80
N VAL A 245 7.83 -11.31 -24.87
CA VAL A 245 8.18 -9.93 -24.52
C VAL A 245 9.70 -9.74 -24.55
N LYS A 246 10.15 -8.47 -24.58
CA LYS A 246 11.57 -8.12 -24.48
C LYS A 246 12.11 -8.39 -23.07
N PRO A 247 13.43 -8.70 -22.90
CA PRO A 247 14.03 -8.85 -21.57
C PRO A 247 13.75 -7.68 -20.62
N ASN A 248 13.89 -6.44 -21.07
CA ASN A 248 13.61 -5.24 -20.26
C ASN A 248 12.14 -5.17 -19.74
N THR A 249 11.21 -5.87 -20.40
CA THR A 249 9.83 -5.99 -19.88
C THR A 249 9.77 -6.93 -18.68
N ILE A 250 10.63 -7.93 -18.63
CA ILE A 250 10.76 -8.81 -17.46
C ILE A 250 11.39 -8.05 -16.28
N ASP A 251 12.39 -7.17 -16.56
CA ASP A 251 12.95 -6.28 -15.53
C ASP A 251 11.87 -5.40 -14.90
N ASP A 252 10.98 -4.82 -15.72
CA ASP A 252 9.85 -4.03 -15.23
C ASP A 252 8.85 -4.88 -14.41
N HIS A 253 8.60 -6.14 -14.80
CA HIS A 253 7.77 -7.07 -14.01
C HIS A 253 8.42 -7.38 -12.65
N ILE A 254 9.73 -7.61 -12.63
CA ILE A 254 10.47 -7.90 -11.39
C ILE A 254 10.46 -6.68 -10.48
N LEU A 255 10.69 -5.47 -11.02
CA LEU A 255 10.55 -4.24 -10.23
C LEU A 255 9.16 -4.09 -9.61
N GLU A 256 8.08 -4.43 -10.35
CA GLU A 256 6.73 -4.42 -9.78
C GLU A 256 6.59 -5.43 -8.63
N LEU A 257 7.21 -6.62 -8.73
CA LEU A 257 7.19 -7.61 -7.66
C LEU A 257 7.87 -7.10 -6.39
N PHE A 258 9.01 -6.43 -6.50
CA PHE A 258 9.68 -5.77 -5.38
C PHE A 258 8.86 -4.61 -4.82
N ILE A 259 8.38 -3.69 -5.67
CA ILE A 259 7.55 -2.55 -5.24
C ILE A 259 6.33 -3.00 -4.45
N LYS A 260 5.72 -4.13 -4.82
CA LYS A 260 4.51 -4.67 -4.20
C LYS A 260 4.77 -5.71 -3.11
N GLY A 261 6.03 -6.03 -2.81
CA GLY A 261 6.44 -6.92 -1.72
C GLY A 261 6.22 -8.41 -1.96
N TYR A 262 6.10 -8.85 -3.22
CA TYR A 262 6.03 -10.27 -3.58
C TYR A 262 7.41 -10.94 -3.58
N ILE A 263 8.46 -10.17 -3.78
CA ILE A 263 9.87 -10.56 -3.66
C ILE A 263 10.53 -9.51 -2.77
N THR A 264 11.32 -9.95 -1.79
CA THR A 264 12.06 -9.13 -0.84
C THR A 264 13.54 -9.51 -0.76
N ASP A 265 13.95 -10.55 -1.48
CA ASP A 265 15.33 -11.00 -1.57
C ASP A 265 16.09 -10.19 -2.61
N TYR A 266 16.66 -9.05 -2.19
CA TYR A 266 17.47 -8.17 -3.03
C TYR A 266 18.83 -8.78 -3.35
N ASP A 267 19.39 -9.60 -2.46
CA ASP A 267 20.72 -10.17 -2.60
C ASP A 267 20.81 -11.05 -3.85
N SER A 268 19.80 -11.87 -4.11
CA SER A 268 19.73 -12.68 -5.33
C SER A 268 19.79 -11.89 -6.66
N TYR A 269 19.57 -10.58 -6.62
CA TYR A 269 19.58 -9.69 -7.79
C TYR A 269 20.73 -8.69 -7.79
N LEU A 270 21.39 -8.45 -6.66
CA LEU A 270 22.40 -7.40 -6.47
C LEU A 270 23.76 -7.93 -5.97
N ASP A 271 23.90 -9.21 -5.64
CA ASP A 271 25.12 -9.84 -5.07
C ASP A 271 26.35 -9.72 -6.01
N HIS A 272 26.12 -9.56 -7.31
CA HIS A 272 27.16 -9.47 -8.33
C HIS A 272 27.72 -8.05 -8.51
N ILE A 273 27.21 -7.06 -7.75
CA ILE A 273 27.59 -5.63 -7.87
C ILE A 273 27.85 -5.00 -6.49
N GLU A 274 28.76 -4.04 -6.48
CA GLU A 274 28.99 -3.16 -5.33
C GLU A 274 27.96 -2.00 -5.38
N TYR A 275 26.81 -2.14 -4.75
CA TYR A 275 25.73 -1.14 -4.82
C TYR A 275 25.72 -0.12 -3.66
N LYS A 276 26.47 -0.35 -2.58
CA LYS A 276 26.51 0.56 -1.41
C LYS A 276 26.94 1.99 -1.74
N PRO A 277 27.94 2.26 -2.60
CA PRO A 277 28.29 3.62 -3.02
C PRO A 277 27.13 4.36 -3.69
N PHE A 278 26.39 3.66 -4.60
CA PHE A 278 25.20 4.24 -5.23
C PHE A 278 24.10 4.51 -4.22
N MET A 279 23.83 3.59 -3.31
CA MET A 279 22.82 3.74 -2.26
C MET A 279 23.10 4.97 -1.39
N THR A 280 24.34 5.16 -0.95
CA THR A 280 24.77 6.34 -0.17
C THR A 280 24.57 7.64 -0.97
N TYR A 281 24.97 7.64 -2.24
CA TYR A 281 24.78 8.78 -3.14
C TYR A 281 23.29 9.10 -3.34
N TYR A 282 22.46 8.09 -3.60
CA TYR A 282 21.01 8.23 -3.79
C TYR A 282 20.32 8.85 -2.57
N ILE A 283 20.64 8.38 -1.35
CA ILE A 283 20.08 8.92 -0.10
C ILE A 283 20.35 10.42 0.04
N ALA A 284 21.53 10.89 -0.37
CA ALA A 284 21.88 12.31 -0.36
C ALA A 284 21.28 13.11 -1.52
N ASN A 285 20.88 12.45 -2.63
CA ASN A 285 20.48 13.09 -3.89
C ASN A 285 19.17 12.52 -4.47
N ARG A 286 18.15 12.27 -3.64
CA ARG A 286 16.90 11.55 -4.02
C ARG A 286 16.12 12.17 -5.18
N SER A 287 16.26 13.45 -5.45
CA SER A 287 15.48 14.17 -6.45
C SER A 287 16.14 14.25 -7.84
N GLU A 288 17.22 13.51 -8.07
CA GLU A 288 17.86 13.48 -9.39
C GLU A 288 17.12 12.58 -10.39
N ARG A 289 17.36 12.85 -11.69
CA ARG A 289 16.83 12.02 -12.78
C ARG A 289 17.62 10.72 -12.87
N LEU A 290 16.95 9.63 -13.24
CA LEU A 290 17.59 8.31 -13.46
C LEU A 290 18.81 8.39 -14.40
N ARG A 291 18.77 9.28 -15.40
CA ARG A 291 19.90 9.49 -16.32
C ARG A 291 21.14 9.99 -15.57
N ASN A 292 21.00 10.95 -14.64
CA ASN A 292 22.12 11.48 -13.88
C ASN A 292 22.76 10.39 -13.03
N TYR A 293 21.95 9.55 -12.38
CA TYR A 293 22.47 8.39 -11.66
C TYR A 293 23.25 7.44 -12.56
N LYS A 294 22.71 7.15 -13.76
CA LYS A 294 23.40 6.29 -14.75
C LYS A 294 24.68 6.90 -15.30
N ASP A 295 24.72 8.22 -15.48
CA ASP A 295 25.93 8.94 -15.95
C ASP A 295 27.01 8.92 -14.86
N THR A 296 26.63 8.96 -13.56
CA THR A 296 27.57 8.92 -12.39
C THR A 296 28.02 7.49 -12.08
N PHE A 297 27.13 6.50 -12.21
CA PHE A 297 27.36 5.07 -11.92
C PHE A 297 27.14 4.25 -13.19
N SER A 298 28.07 4.42 -14.13
CA SER A 298 27.96 3.84 -15.48
C SER A 298 27.99 2.30 -15.50
N GLU A 299 28.58 1.68 -14.47
CA GLU A 299 28.63 0.24 -14.27
C GLU A 299 27.27 -0.39 -13.94
N LEU A 300 26.36 0.35 -13.26
CA LEU A 300 25.04 -0.13 -12.91
C LEU A 300 24.06 -0.02 -14.09
N SER A 301 23.29 -1.05 -14.37
CA SER A 301 22.18 -0.99 -15.31
C SER A 301 21.03 -0.11 -14.78
N TYR A 302 20.12 0.33 -15.65
CA TYR A 302 18.91 1.04 -15.21
C TYR A 302 18.01 0.18 -14.32
N PHE A 303 18.02 -1.13 -14.49
CA PHE A 303 17.28 -2.06 -13.65
C PHE A 303 17.83 -2.06 -12.24
N GLU A 304 19.15 -2.25 -12.09
CA GLU A 304 19.83 -2.25 -10.78
C GLU A 304 19.66 -0.92 -10.05
N ILE A 305 19.84 0.21 -10.74
CA ILE A 305 19.59 1.55 -10.17
C ILE A 305 18.16 1.64 -9.63
N LYS A 306 17.15 1.26 -10.41
CA LYS A 306 15.75 1.29 -9.98
C LYS A 306 15.49 0.32 -8.82
N LEU A 307 16.09 -0.86 -8.83
CA LEU A 307 15.92 -1.86 -7.79
C LEU A 307 16.48 -1.39 -6.45
N ILE A 308 17.67 -0.79 -6.46
CA ILE A 308 18.28 -0.21 -5.26
C ILE A 308 17.41 0.94 -4.72
N ILE A 309 16.92 1.83 -5.60
CA ILE A 309 16.00 2.91 -5.22
C ILE A 309 14.75 2.32 -4.54
N VAL A 310 14.14 1.29 -5.12
CA VAL A 310 12.97 0.62 -4.53
C VAL A 310 13.30 0.06 -3.16
N GLY A 311 14.43 -0.62 -2.99
CA GLY A 311 14.85 -1.19 -1.70
C GLY A 311 15.05 -0.12 -0.62
N VAL A 312 15.66 1.00 -0.97
CA VAL A 312 15.86 2.14 -0.04
C VAL A 312 14.53 2.79 0.33
N GLU A 313 13.68 3.09 -0.65
CA GLU A 313 12.41 3.79 -0.38
C GLU A 313 11.38 2.91 0.35
N ARG A 314 11.47 1.58 0.23
CA ARG A 314 10.69 0.64 1.02
C ARG A 314 11.26 0.36 2.42
N GLY A 315 12.49 0.83 2.70
CA GLY A 315 13.20 0.58 3.96
C GLY A 315 13.73 -0.84 4.09
N GLU A 316 13.92 -1.56 2.97
CA GLU A 316 14.42 -2.94 2.90
C GLU A 316 15.93 -3.00 2.62
N LEU A 317 16.52 -1.93 2.05
CA LEU A 317 17.95 -1.72 1.95
C LEU A 317 18.35 -0.51 2.80
N ASN A 318 19.27 -0.72 3.74
CA ASN A 318 19.79 0.31 4.66
C ASN A 318 21.32 0.40 4.57
N VAL A 319 21.85 1.60 4.73
CA VAL A 319 23.29 1.81 4.95
C VAL A 319 23.57 1.50 6.43
N THR A 320 23.89 0.25 6.73
CA THR A 320 24.43 -0.14 8.03
C THR A 320 25.94 -0.17 7.99
#